data_b8fe98fd876e547b34adde1f8dbe2c44
#
_entry.id   b8fe98fd876e547b34adde1f8dbe2c44
#
_cell.length_a   1.000
_cell.length_b   1.000
_cell.length_c   1.000
_cell.angle_alpha   90.00
_cell.angle_beta   90.00
_cell.angle_gamma   90.00
#
_symmetry.space_group_name_H-M   'P 1'
#
loop_
_entity.id
_entity.type
_entity.pdbx_description
1 polymer ?
#
loop_
_entity_poly.entity_id
_entity_poly.type
_entity_poly.pdbx_seq_one_letter_code
_entity_poly.pdbx_strand_id
1 'polypeptide(L)'
;MIKNLKLYERVLIVVDMVNGFVYNGPLHDIECSNIIPRQKEIIDDHLDNGDLVVFIKDTHTKDSTEFSRMPIHCLENTDESELVPELREYVGRDNVITINKNSTSFNEAPEFRELITNLVNLKRVDEIGVCTDICDFNGIMGLANRLNQENRDVSIYVHEDAVATFNETERREYVEAAKLLMKQQGINIIRK
;
A
#
# COMPACT_ATOMS: atom_id res chain seq x y z
N MET A 1 17.03 6.94 7.56
CA MET A 1 17.27 5.46 7.48
C MET A 1 16.93 4.86 8.83
N ILE A 2 15.97 3.93 8.88
CA ILE A 2 15.55 3.27 10.14
C ILE A 2 16.73 2.45 10.68
N LYS A 3 17.05 2.69 11.95
CA LYS A 3 18.11 1.94 12.63
C LYS A 3 17.55 0.57 13.03
N ASN A 4 18.11 -0.50 12.47
CA ASN A 4 17.86 -1.88 12.89
C ASN A 4 16.49 -2.47 12.47
N LEU A 5 16.30 -2.68 11.18
CA LEU A 5 15.11 -3.34 10.61
C LEU A 5 14.84 -4.76 11.19
N LYS A 6 15.85 -5.40 11.78
CA LYS A 6 15.72 -6.72 12.40
C LYS A 6 14.82 -6.75 13.64
N LEU A 7 14.48 -5.59 14.20
CA LEU A 7 13.59 -5.52 15.38
C LEU A 7 12.12 -5.68 15.02
N TYR A 8 11.73 -5.44 13.77
CA TYR A 8 10.34 -5.45 13.38
C TYR A 8 9.85 -6.85 13.01
N GLU A 9 8.84 -7.31 13.73
CA GLU A 9 8.10 -8.54 13.44
C GLU A 9 6.79 -8.26 12.70
N ARG A 10 6.30 -7.00 12.74
CA ARG A 10 5.07 -6.56 12.09
C ARG A 10 5.32 -5.31 11.27
N VAL A 11 4.67 -5.27 10.11
CA VAL A 11 4.71 -4.12 9.19
C VAL A 11 3.29 -3.81 8.75
N LEU A 12 2.93 -2.52 8.78
CA LEU A 12 1.76 -1.99 8.10
C LEU A 12 2.21 -1.35 6.78
N ILE A 13 1.60 -1.74 5.68
CA ILE A 13 1.79 -1.14 4.35
C ILE A 13 0.56 -0.28 4.06
N VAL A 14 0.78 1.01 3.78
CA VAL A 14 -0.24 1.99 3.38
C VAL A 14 -0.02 2.31 1.92
N VAL A 15 -0.89 1.80 1.06
CA VAL A 15 -0.71 1.85 -0.39
C VAL A 15 -1.41 3.07 -0.98
N ASP A 16 -0.66 3.89 -1.68
CA ASP A 16 -1.10 4.93 -2.61
C ASP A 16 -2.15 5.93 -2.09
N MET A 17 -2.15 6.21 -0.80
CA MET A 17 -2.97 7.29 -0.25
C MET A 17 -2.38 8.65 -0.60
N VAL A 18 -2.39 8.95 -1.90
CA VAL A 18 -1.88 10.19 -2.49
C VAL A 18 -3.01 11.04 -3.08
N ASN A 19 -2.75 12.35 -3.22
CA ASN A 19 -3.76 13.27 -3.74
C ASN A 19 -4.31 12.85 -5.11
N GLY A 20 -3.47 12.27 -5.96
CA GLY A 20 -3.81 11.84 -7.33
C GLY A 20 -4.87 10.75 -7.42
N PHE A 21 -5.10 10.00 -6.32
CA PHE A 21 -6.15 8.99 -6.25
C PHE A 21 -7.32 9.38 -5.35
N VAL A 22 -7.16 10.41 -4.51
CA VAL A 22 -8.19 10.79 -3.55
C VAL A 22 -8.82 12.13 -3.88
N TYR A 23 -8.03 13.16 -4.21
CA TYR A 23 -8.52 14.55 -4.28
C TYR A 23 -8.45 15.21 -5.65
N ASN A 24 -7.44 14.88 -6.46
CA ASN A 24 -7.24 15.54 -7.75
C ASN A 24 -6.58 14.60 -8.76
N GLY A 25 -6.53 15.06 -10.03
CA GLY A 25 -5.96 14.24 -11.10
C GLY A 25 -6.98 13.37 -11.83
N PRO A 26 -6.57 12.71 -12.91
CA PRO A 26 -7.49 12.00 -13.81
C PRO A 26 -8.02 10.67 -13.26
N LEU A 27 -7.41 10.14 -12.20
CA LEU A 27 -7.79 8.85 -11.59
C LEU A 27 -8.32 9.02 -10.16
N HIS A 28 -8.59 10.26 -9.71
CA HIS A 28 -9.08 10.50 -8.36
C HIS A 28 -10.55 10.08 -8.19
N ASP A 29 -10.85 9.63 -6.99
CA ASP A 29 -12.23 9.49 -6.51
C ASP A 29 -12.29 9.93 -5.06
N ILE A 30 -13.10 10.96 -4.79
CA ILE A 30 -13.27 11.51 -3.44
C ILE A 30 -13.83 10.47 -2.45
N GLU A 31 -14.57 9.48 -2.92
CA GLU A 31 -15.09 8.41 -2.08
C GLU A 31 -13.96 7.58 -1.42
N CYS A 32 -12.77 7.54 -2.03
CA CYS A 32 -11.59 6.95 -1.41
C CYS A 32 -11.18 7.65 -0.10
N SER A 33 -11.59 8.91 0.12
CA SER A 33 -11.35 9.59 1.40
C SER A 33 -12.12 9.00 2.58
N ASN A 34 -13.21 8.27 2.31
CA ASN A 34 -14.07 7.70 3.35
C ASN A 34 -13.34 6.68 4.24
N ILE A 35 -12.26 6.06 3.74
CA ILE A 35 -11.47 5.08 4.51
C ILE A 35 -10.41 5.74 5.41
N ILE A 36 -10.08 7.02 5.20
CA ILE A 36 -9.00 7.72 5.93
C ILE A 36 -9.17 7.65 7.46
N PRO A 37 -10.36 7.91 8.03
CA PRO A 37 -10.54 7.82 9.48
C PRO A 37 -10.15 6.44 10.03
N ARG A 38 -10.56 5.37 9.33
CA ARG A 38 -10.22 4.00 9.72
C ARG A 38 -8.75 3.69 9.55
N GLN A 39 -8.15 4.18 8.47
CA GLN A 39 -6.70 4.05 8.25
C GLN A 39 -5.90 4.70 9.37
N LYS A 40 -6.29 5.89 9.82
CA LYS A 40 -5.62 6.57 10.95
C LYS A 40 -5.67 5.74 12.23
N GLU A 41 -6.81 5.14 12.58
CA GLU A 41 -6.93 4.24 13.72
C GLU A 41 -5.95 3.04 13.63
N ILE A 42 -5.83 2.43 12.44
CA ILE A 42 -4.94 1.30 12.21
C ILE A 42 -3.46 1.74 12.28
N ILE A 43 -3.14 2.90 11.68
CA ILE A 43 -1.78 3.46 11.72
C ILE A 43 -1.37 3.76 13.16
N ASP A 44 -2.25 4.41 13.93
CA ASP A 44 -1.98 4.75 15.33
C ASP A 44 -1.79 3.46 16.17
N ASP A 45 -2.62 2.42 15.99
CA ASP A 45 -2.46 1.13 16.69
C ASP A 45 -1.09 0.50 16.39
N HIS A 46 -0.66 0.49 15.12
CA HIS A 46 0.66 -0.04 14.75
C HIS A 46 1.81 0.78 15.34
N LEU A 47 1.71 2.11 15.30
CA LEU A 47 2.74 2.99 15.85
C LEU A 47 2.85 2.87 17.37
N ASP A 48 1.73 2.77 18.08
CA ASP A 48 1.67 2.58 19.53
C ASP A 48 2.27 1.23 19.96
N ASN A 49 2.16 0.21 19.12
CA ASN A 49 2.79 -1.09 19.31
C ASN A 49 4.28 -1.12 18.90
N GLY A 50 4.81 -0.03 18.35
CA GLY A 50 6.19 0.05 17.88
C GLY A 50 6.46 -0.69 16.58
N ASP A 51 5.42 -1.01 15.81
CA ASP A 51 5.51 -1.66 14.50
C ASP A 51 6.07 -0.70 13.44
N LEU A 52 6.53 -1.23 12.33
CA LEU A 52 6.98 -0.44 11.19
C LEU A 52 5.78 -0.07 10.30
N VAL A 53 5.66 1.20 9.94
CA VAL A 53 4.68 1.69 8.97
C VAL A 53 5.39 2.12 7.69
N VAL A 54 4.91 1.63 6.55
CA VAL A 54 5.48 1.90 5.24
C VAL A 54 4.44 2.53 4.33
N PHE A 55 4.58 3.81 4.05
CA PHE A 55 3.79 4.49 3.03
C PHE A 55 4.39 4.21 1.65
N ILE A 56 3.59 3.62 0.78
CA ILE A 56 3.89 3.47 -0.64
C ILE A 56 3.22 4.61 -1.38
N LYS A 57 3.96 5.31 -2.24
CA LYS A 57 3.43 6.40 -3.06
C LYS A 57 3.60 6.08 -4.53
N ASP A 58 2.52 6.11 -5.27
CA ASP A 58 2.60 6.10 -6.72
C ASP A 58 3.29 7.39 -7.19
N THR A 59 4.41 7.23 -7.91
CA THR A 59 5.27 8.35 -8.28
C THR A 59 5.94 8.03 -9.61
N HIS A 60 5.32 8.50 -10.68
CA HIS A 60 5.75 8.18 -12.03
C HIS A 60 6.74 9.18 -12.58
N THR A 61 7.74 8.68 -13.30
CA THR A 61 8.53 9.52 -14.22
C THR A 61 7.69 9.86 -15.47
N LYS A 62 7.98 10.99 -16.10
CA LYS A 62 7.23 11.49 -17.27
C LYS A 62 7.23 10.54 -18.48
N ASP A 63 8.15 9.61 -18.53
CA ASP A 63 8.33 8.60 -19.57
C ASP A 63 7.86 7.21 -19.13
N SER A 64 7.06 7.14 -18.07
CA SER A 64 6.49 5.87 -17.60
C SER A 64 5.72 5.17 -18.72
N THR A 65 6.04 3.90 -18.95
CA THR A 65 5.37 3.07 -19.96
C THR A 65 3.92 2.79 -19.62
N GLU A 66 3.52 2.97 -18.36
CA GLU A 66 2.14 2.83 -17.89
C GLU A 66 1.20 3.84 -18.55
N PHE A 67 1.71 5.03 -18.90
CA PHE A 67 0.94 6.06 -19.60
C PHE A 67 0.52 5.71 -21.05
N SER A 68 1.00 4.60 -21.56
CA SER A 68 0.47 4.05 -22.84
C SER A 68 -0.91 3.41 -22.66
N ARG A 69 -1.35 3.13 -21.42
CA ARG A 69 -2.59 2.42 -21.08
C ARG A 69 -3.46 3.18 -20.08
N MET A 70 -2.86 4.07 -19.31
CA MET A 70 -3.51 4.89 -18.30
C MET A 70 -3.28 6.38 -18.61
N PRO A 71 -4.18 7.28 -18.18
CA PRO A 71 -3.90 8.71 -18.21
C PRO A 71 -2.61 9.04 -17.47
N ILE A 72 -1.97 10.15 -17.81
CA ILE A 72 -0.83 10.67 -17.02
C ILE A 72 -1.35 11.02 -15.62
N HIS A 73 -0.77 10.45 -14.59
CA HIS A 73 -1.15 10.62 -13.19
C HIS A 73 0.06 10.52 -12.28
N CYS A 74 -0.04 11.03 -11.07
CA CYS A 74 0.95 10.92 -10.00
C CYS A 74 2.40 11.18 -10.47
N LEU A 75 2.61 12.19 -11.34
CA LEU A 75 3.97 12.54 -11.79
C LEU A 75 4.83 12.95 -10.59
N GLU A 76 6.09 12.54 -10.62
CA GLU A 76 7.09 12.95 -9.63
C GLU A 76 7.16 14.48 -9.52
N ASN A 77 7.34 14.99 -8.29
CA ASN A 77 7.41 16.41 -7.98
C ASN A 77 6.11 17.20 -8.29
N THR A 78 4.97 16.53 -8.36
CA THR A 78 3.64 17.17 -8.45
C THR A 78 2.83 16.89 -7.19
N ASP A 79 1.79 17.69 -6.97
CA ASP A 79 0.87 17.50 -5.84
C ASP A 79 0.16 16.14 -5.89
N GLU A 80 -0.10 15.62 -7.08
CA GLU A 80 -0.75 14.30 -7.24
C GLU A 80 0.03 13.16 -6.59
N SER A 81 1.38 13.20 -6.61
CA SER A 81 2.23 12.18 -6.00
C SER A 81 2.50 12.40 -4.50
N GLU A 82 1.94 13.46 -3.90
CA GLU A 82 2.08 13.68 -2.46
C GLU A 82 0.98 12.98 -1.66
N LEU A 83 1.34 12.51 -0.46
CA LEU A 83 0.38 11.92 0.46
C LEU A 83 -0.78 12.89 0.74
N VAL A 84 -1.97 12.33 0.95
CA VAL A 84 -3.14 13.09 1.40
C VAL A 84 -2.81 13.86 2.69
N PRO A 85 -3.31 15.10 2.85
CA PRO A 85 -2.96 15.95 3.99
C PRO A 85 -3.13 15.28 5.35
N GLU A 86 -4.16 14.46 5.50
CA GLU A 86 -4.53 13.78 6.75
C GLU A 86 -3.51 12.75 7.22
N LEU A 87 -2.66 12.24 6.33
CA LEU A 87 -1.66 11.22 6.65
C LEU A 87 -0.23 11.78 6.70
N ARG A 88 -0.02 13.05 6.32
CA ARG A 88 1.32 13.68 6.33
C ARG A 88 1.92 13.79 7.73
N GLU A 89 1.09 13.86 8.76
CA GLU A 89 1.54 13.97 10.16
C GLU A 89 2.35 12.75 10.65
N TYR A 90 2.24 11.62 9.97
CA TYR A 90 2.97 10.40 10.30
C TYR A 90 4.38 10.38 9.71
N VAL A 91 4.61 11.14 8.64
CA VAL A 91 5.90 11.16 7.93
C VAL A 91 6.99 11.75 8.82
N GLY A 92 8.14 11.07 8.87
CA GLY A 92 9.30 11.51 9.66
C GLY A 92 9.34 10.97 11.08
N ARG A 93 8.37 10.18 11.52
CA ARG A 93 8.48 9.42 12.77
C ARG A 93 9.52 8.31 12.63
N ASP A 94 10.13 7.90 13.74
CA ASP A 94 11.29 6.98 13.75
C ASP A 94 11.01 5.60 13.13
N ASN A 95 9.75 5.13 13.21
CA ASN A 95 9.30 3.85 12.67
C ASN A 95 8.37 4.00 11.45
N VAL A 96 8.51 5.10 10.71
CA VAL A 96 7.75 5.36 9.48
C VAL A 96 8.72 5.54 8.31
N ILE A 97 8.46 4.86 7.20
CA ILE A 97 9.18 5.01 5.94
C ILE A 97 8.20 5.39 4.82
N THR A 98 8.70 6.14 3.85
CA THR A 98 7.99 6.42 2.60
C THR A 98 8.81 5.86 1.45
N ILE A 99 8.17 5.13 0.55
CA ILE A 99 8.78 4.51 -0.64
C ILE A 99 7.97 4.92 -1.85
N ASN A 100 8.66 5.39 -2.89
CA ASN A 100 8.05 5.69 -4.17
C ASN A 100 8.06 4.45 -5.07
N LYS A 101 7.00 4.23 -5.84
CA LYS A 101 6.92 3.22 -6.88
C LYS A 101 6.54 3.84 -8.23
N ASN A 102 6.96 3.22 -9.32
CA ASN A 102 6.64 3.61 -10.70
C ASN A 102 5.92 2.48 -11.44
N SER A 103 5.10 1.72 -10.71
CA SER A 103 4.28 0.62 -11.26
C SER A 103 3.18 0.26 -10.30
N THR A 104 2.16 -0.51 -10.76
CA THR A 104 1.06 -0.97 -9.93
C THR A 104 1.48 -1.95 -8.82
N SER A 105 2.73 -2.41 -8.76
CA SER A 105 3.21 -3.30 -7.71
C SER A 105 4.37 -2.69 -6.94
N PHE A 106 4.21 -2.48 -5.65
CA PHE A 106 5.28 -1.97 -4.79
C PHE A 106 6.48 -2.94 -4.66
N ASN A 107 6.30 -4.22 -5.00
CA ASN A 107 7.41 -5.17 -4.99
C ASN A 107 8.46 -4.87 -6.05
N GLU A 108 8.13 -4.07 -7.05
CA GLU A 108 9.05 -3.68 -8.11
C GLU A 108 9.91 -2.47 -7.71
N ALA A 109 9.53 -1.73 -6.65
CA ALA A 109 10.35 -0.67 -6.10
C ALA A 109 11.62 -1.25 -5.45
N PRO A 110 12.83 -0.81 -5.87
CA PRO A 110 14.09 -1.33 -5.31
C PRO A 110 14.19 -1.18 -3.79
N GLU A 111 13.74 -0.04 -3.26
CA GLU A 111 13.73 0.26 -1.84
C GLU A 111 12.83 -0.69 -1.05
N PHE A 112 11.68 -1.07 -1.61
CA PHE A 112 10.80 -2.06 -0.98
C PHE A 112 11.41 -3.45 -0.99
N ARG A 113 12.07 -3.82 -2.08
CA ARG A 113 12.79 -5.10 -2.17
C ARG A 113 13.90 -5.20 -1.12
N GLU A 114 14.67 -4.14 -0.96
CA GLU A 114 15.72 -4.05 0.06
C GLU A 114 15.12 -4.12 1.46
N LEU A 115 14.05 -3.38 1.72
CA LEU A 115 13.33 -3.38 3.00
C LEU A 115 12.92 -4.80 3.40
N ILE A 116 12.18 -5.51 2.55
CA ILE A 116 11.69 -6.87 2.84
C ILE A 116 12.84 -7.86 3.04
N THR A 117 13.94 -7.71 2.30
CA THR A 117 15.16 -8.53 2.49
C THR A 117 15.74 -8.33 3.89
N ASN A 118 15.73 -7.11 4.42
CA ASN A 118 16.33 -6.78 5.71
C ASN A 118 15.39 -7.03 6.91
N LEU A 119 14.09 -7.21 6.68
CA LEU A 119 13.10 -7.58 7.69
C LEU A 119 13.13 -9.09 7.97
N VAL A 120 14.25 -9.57 8.46
CA VAL A 120 14.50 -11.03 8.63
C VAL A 120 13.62 -11.69 9.70
N ASN A 121 13.06 -10.92 10.63
CA ASN A 121 12.20 -11.41 11.70
C ASN A 121 10.70 -11.12 11.45
N LEU A 122 10.35 -10.67 10.23
CA LEU A 122 8.98 -10.38 9.85
C LEU A 122 8.09 -11.63 10.01
N LYS A 123 6.97 -11.46 10.72
CA LYS A 123 5.96 -12.49 10.97
C LYS A 123 4.57 -12.10 10.48
N ARG A 124 4.33 -10.80 10.34
CA ARG A 124 3.03 -10.28 9.95
C ARG A 124 3.16 -9.04 9.09
N VAL A 125 2.33 -9.01 8.03
CA VAL A 125 2.07 -7.84 7.22
C VAL A 125 0.60 -7.51 7.29
N ASP A 126 0.28 -6.25 7.58
CA ASP A 126 -1.04 -5.67 7.43
C ASP A 126 -1.02 -4.70 6.25
N GLU A 127 -2.09 -4.63 5.45
CA GLU A 127 -2.21 -3.75 4.29
C GLU A 127 -3.50 -2.95 4.36
N ILE A 128 -3.40 -1.67 4.01
CA ILE A 128 -4.48 -0.71 3.82
C ILE A 128 -4.15 0.17 2.63
N GLY A 129 -5.13 0.78 1.97
CA GLY A 129 -4.84 1.75 0.89
C GLY A 129 -5.81 1.74 -0.27
N VAL A 130 -5.28 2.11 -1.44
CA VAL A 130 -5.97 2.14 -2.73
C VAL A 130 -5.03 1.70 -3.87
N CYS A 131 -5.50 1.13 -4.96
CA CYS A 131 -6.86 0.64 -5.19
C CYS A 131 -6.89 -0.87 -4.92
N THR A 132 -7.94 -1.32 -4.23
CA THR A 132 -8.11 -2.72 -3.79
C THR A 132 -7.84 -3.75 -4.88
N ASP A 133 -8.30 -3.49 -6.09
CA ASP A 133 -8.24 -4.41 -7.24
C ASP A 133 -7.07 -4.11 -8.21
N ILE A 134 -6.21 -3.14 -7.88
CA ILE A 134 -5.05 -2.74 -8.70
C ILE A 134 -3.77 -2.78 -7.84
N CYS A 135 -3.42 -1.68 -7.18
CA CYS A 135 -2.13 -1.56 -6.50
C CYS A 135 -2.06 -2.41 -5.23
N ASP A 136 -3.13 -2.45 -4.43
CA ASP A 136 -3.22 -3.34 -3.27
C ASP A 136 -3.10 -4.80 -3.75
N PHE A 137 -3.94 -5.23 -4.70
CA PHE A 137 -3.92 -6.58 -5.24
C PHE A 137 -2.56 -6.98 -5.82
N ASN A 138 -2.01 -6.19 -6.74
CA ASN A 138 -0.74 -6.51 -7.39
C ASN A 138 0.43 -6.54 -6.40
N GLY A 139 0.44 -5.59 -5.46
CA GLY A 139 1.45 -5.48 -4.44
C GLY A 139 1.44 -6.66 -3.48
N ILE A 140 0.27 -6.95 -2.88
CA ILE A 140 0.19 -7.97 -1.85
C ILE A 140 0.36 -9.39 -2.42
N MET A 141 -0.16 -9.66 -3.62
CA MET A 141 0.04 -10.93 -4.32
C MET A 141 1.52 -11.16 -4.67
N GLY A 142 2.20 -10.10 -5.13
CA GLY A 142 3.64 -10.16 -5.40
C GLY A 142 4.45 -10.43 -4.14
N LEU A 143 4.10 -9.78 -3.03
CA LEU A 143 4.75 -10.00 -1.73
C LEU A 143 4.52 -11.45 -1.23
N ALA A 144 3.29 -11.95 -1.28
CA ALA A 144 2.98 -13.33 -0.90
C ALA A 144 3.80 -14.34 -1.72
N ASN A 145 3.89 -14.16 -3.03
CA ASN A 145 4.69 -15.02 -3.90
C ASN A 145 6.18 -14.98 -3.54
N ARG A 146 6.70 -13.80 -3.23
CA ARG A 146 8.09 -13.63 -2.81
C ARG A 146 8.37 -14.34 -1.50
N LEU A 147 7.52 -14.15 -0.49
CA LEU A 147 7.68 -14.80 0.82
C LEU A 147 7.61 -16.32 0.70
N ASN A 148 6.72 -16.85 -0.14
CA ASN A 148 6.65 -18.27 -0.46
C ASN A 148 7.94 -18.76 -1.13
N GLN A 149 8.49 -18.03 -2.11
CA GLN A 149 9.74 -18.36 -2.78
C GLN A 149 10.92 -18.39 -1.80
N GLU A 150 10.92 -17.52 -0.80
CA GLU A 150 11.95 -17.41 0.24
C GLU A 150 11.70 -18.37 1.43
N ASN A 151 10.64 -19.18 1.41
CA ASN A 151 10.20 -20.06 2.50
C ASN A 151 10.04 -19.32 3.84
N ARG A 152 9.49 -18.11 3.79
CA ARG A 152 9.23 -17.28 4.97
C ARG A 152 7.77 -17.43 5.39
N ASP A 153 7.56 -17.93 6.59
CA ASP A 153 6.22 -18.04 7.20
C ASP A 153 5.79 -16.69 7.77
N VAL A 154 5.11 -15.89 6.93
CA VAL A 154 4.61 -14.56 7.26
C VAL A 154 3.12 -14.50 6.97
N SER A 155 2.33 -14.19 8.00
CA SER A 155 0.89 -13.99 7.84
C SER A 155 0.60 -12.64 7.23
N ILE A 156 -0.27 -12.60 6.21
CA ILE A 156 -0.67 -11.38 5.51
C ILE A 156 -2.15 -11.09 5.77
N TYR A 157 -2.46 -9.82 6.08
CA TYR A 157 -3.81 -9.34 6.35
C TYR A 157 -4.10 -8.08 5.53
N VAL A 158 -5.25 -8.06 4.86
CA VAL A 158 -5.81 -6.88 4.21
C VAL A 158 -7.04 -6.44 5.01
N HIS A 159 -7.07 -5.18 5.43
CA HIS A 159 -8.17 -4.61 6.20
C HIS A 159 -9.28 -4.12 5.26
N GLU A 160 -10.35 -4.90 5.12
CA GLU A 160 -11.43 -4.64 4.17
C GLU A 160 -12.14 -3.29 4.39
N ASP A 161 -12.15 -2.79 5.63
CA ASP A 161 -12.73 -1.51 6.03
C ASP A 161 -11.76 -0.31 5.89
N ALA A 162 -10.56 -0.56 5.37
CA ALA A 162 -9.51 0.44 5.19
C ALA A 162 -8.85 0.37 3.79
N VAL A 163 -9.47 -0.34 2.84
CA VAL A 163 -9.11 -0.34 1.43
C VAL A 163 -10.30 0.13 0.59
N ALA A 164 -10.03 0.79 -0.54
CA ALA A 164 -11.05 1.29 -1.48
C ALA A 164 -10.54 1.25 -2.91
N THR A 165 -11.42 1.50 -3.88
CA THR A 165 -11.06 1.72 -5.28
C THR A 165 -11.94 2.81 -5.88
N PHE A 166 -11.47 3.48 -6.94
CA PHE A 166 -12.27 4.47 -7.64
C PHE A 166 -13.45 3.81 -8.36
N ASN A 167 -14.57 4.54 -8.51
CA ASN A 167 -15.80 4.03 -9.14
C ASN A 167 -16.20 2.64 -8.60
N GLU A 168 -16.20 2.45 -7.29
CA GLU A 168 -16.38 1.15 -6.63
C GLU A 168 -17.62 0.40 -7.12
N THR A 169 -18.71 1.12 -7.43
CA THR A 169 -19.94 0.51 -7.94
C THR A 169 -19.71 -0.20 -9.28
N GLU A 170 -18.99 0.42 -10.20
CA GLU A 170 -18.68 -0.15 -11.53
C GLU A 170 -17.60 -1.22 -11.43
N ARG A 171 -16.72 -1.11 -10.45
CA ARG A 171 -15.58 -2.01 -10.24
C ARG A 171 -15.86 -3.15 -9.25
N ARG A 172 -17.07 -3.28 -8.77
CA ARG A 172 -17.45 -4.28 -7.76
C ARG A 172 -16.98 -5.70 -8.10
N GLU A 173 -17.17 -6.12 -9.35
CA GLU A 173 -16.75 -7.47 -9.78
C GLU A 173 -15.23 -7.64 -9.73
N TYR A 174 -14.47 -6.61 -10.06
CA TYR A 174 -13.00 -6.64 -9.97
C TYR A 174 -12.54 -6.71 -8.51
N VAL A 175 -13.14 -5.91 -7.63
CA VAL A 175 -12.84 -5.91 -6.20
C VAL A 175 -13.12 -7.27 -5.56
N GLU A 176 -14.29 -7.86 -5.85
CA GLU A 176 -14.64 -9.18 -5.34
C GLU A 176 -13.72 -10.28 -5.90
N ALA A 177 -13.38 -10.22 -7.19
CA ALA A 177 -12.42 -11.14 -7.80
C ALA A 177 -11.03 -11.01 -7.17
N ALA A 178 -10.53 -9.80 -6.95
CA ALA A 178 -9.26 -9.54 -6.29
C ALA A 178 -9.24 -10.15 -4.87
N LYS A 179 -10.26 -9.87 -4.05
CA LYS A 179 -10.40 -10.44 -2.71
C LYS A 179 -10.45 -11.97 -2.73
N LEU A 180 -11.15 -12.56 -3.70
CA LEU A 180 -11.24 -14.02 -3.84
C LEU A 180 -9.87 -14.62 -4.15
N LEU A 181 -9.11 -14.02 -5.07
CA LEU A 181 -7.77 -14.45 -5.44
C LEU A 181 -6.77 -14.27 -4.30
N MET A 182 -6.85 -13.16 -3.56
CA MET A 182 -6.06 -12.95 -2.34
C MET A 182 -6.31 -14.08 -1.32
N LYS A 183 -7.58 -14.40 -1.03
CA LYS A 183 -7.93 -15.52 -0.12
C LYS A 183 -7.40 -16.86 -0.61
N GLN A 184 -7.47 -17.13 -1.90
CA GLN A 184 -6.91 -18.35 -2.49
C GLN A 184 -5.40 -18.47 -2.28
N GLN A 185 -4.68 -17.33 -2.26
CA GLN A 185 -3.24 -17.25 -1.99
C GLN A 185 -2.89 -17.35 -0.49
N GLY A 186 -3.89 -17.45 0.38
CA GLY A 186 -3.69 -17.53 1.83
C GLY A 186 -3.64 -16.17 2.54
N ILE A 187 -4.00 -15.09 1.83
CA ILE A 187 -4.10 -13.74 2.41
C ILE A 187 -5.43 -13.62 3.18
N ASN A 188 -5.35 -13.12 4.40
CA ASN A 188 -6.50 -12.94 5.27
C ASN A 188 -7.17 -11.60 5.00
N ILE A 189 -8.42 -11.61 4.54
CA ILE A 189 -9.24 -10.40 4.44
C ILE A 189 -10.00 -10.26 5.75
N ILE A 190 -9.74 -9.17 6.49
CA ILE A 190 -10.32 -8.95 7.82
C ILE A 190 -11.09 -7.64 7.88
N ARG A 191 -12.08 -7.59 8.76
CA ARG A 191 -12.82 -6.39 9.14
C ARG A 191 -12.88 -6.34 10.66
N LYS A 192 -12.47 -5.24 11.27
CA LYS A 192 -12.53 -5.06 12.74
C LYS A 192 -13.56 -4.04 13.13
#